data_572565a6292d21022705f926a74207d1
#
_entry.id   572565a6292d21022705f926a74207d1
#
_cell.length_a   1.000
_cell.length_b   1.000
_cell.length_c   1.000
_cell.angle_alpha   90.00
_cell.angle_beta   90.00
_cell.angle_gamma   90.00
#
_symmetry.space_group_name_H-M   'P 1'
#
loop_
_entity.id
_entity.type
_entity.pdbx_description
1 polymer ?
#
loop_
_entity_poly.entity_id
_entity_poly.type
_entity_poly.pdbx_seq_one_letter_code
_entity_poly.pdbx_strand_id
1 'polypeptide(L)'
;MQRVYDFLKKVHTYYLATVDGDQPRVRPFGTIDMFEGKLYFQTGLVKDVAKQLLANPKFEICAYDGSAWIRVCGEAVLDERIEAQQHMLDENPGLKNMYKAGDGNTAVFCIKNGTAVISSFSAEPVTIEF
;
A
#
# COMPACT_ATOMS: atom_id res chain seq x y z
N MET A 1 0.66 10.74 8.89
CA MET A 1 1.15 9.47 8.33
C MET A 1 0.98 8.29 9.29
N GLN A 2 1.33 8.45 10.56
CA GLN A 2 1.14 7.40 11.56
C GLN A 2 -0.30 6.90 11.64
N ARG A 3 -1.26 7.82 11.62
CA ARG A 3 -2.68 7.48 11.67
C ARG A 3 -3.14 6.66 10.47
N VAL A 4 -2.57 6.92 9.29
CA VAL A 4 -2.84 6.14 8.07
C VAL A 4 -2.31 4.72 8.23
N TYR A 5 -1.07 4.58 8.68
CA TYR A 5 -0.46 3.29 8.97
C TYR A 5 -1.29 2.50 9.98
N ASP A 6 -1.66 3.12 11.09
CA ASP A 6 -2.43 2.47 12.15
C ASP A 6 -3.79 1.97 11.64
N PHE A 7 -4.46 2.77 10.82
CA PHE A 7 -5.76 2.39 10.25
C PHE A 7 -5.62 1.15 9.36
N LEU A 8 -4.66 1.17 8.43
CA LEU A 8 -4.46 0.06 7.50
C LEU A 8 -3.96 -1.20 8.22
N LYS A 9 -3.12 -1.04 9.24
CA LYS A 9 -2.66 -2.17 10.06
C LYS A 9 -3.81 -2.82 10.83
N LYS A 10 -4.70 -2.03 11.38
CA LYS A 10 -5.85 -2.49 12.15
C LYS A 10 -6.85 -3.29 11.31
N VAL A 11 -7.15 -2.84 10.10
CA VAL A 11 -8.14 -3.51 9.25
C VAL A 11 -7.58 -4.79 8.62
N HIS A 12 -6.26 -4.97 8.55
CA HIS A 12 -5.54 -6.07 7.92
C HIS A 12 -5.72 -6.12 6.40
N THR A 13 -6.94 -6.16 5.91
CA THR A 13 -7.24 -6.20 4.47
C THR A 13 -7.74 -4.84 4.02
N TYR A 14 -7.08 -4.29 3.03
CA TYR A 14 -7.53 -3.11 2.32
C TYR A 14 -7.57 -3.43 0.82
N TYR A 15 -8.20 -2.59 0.03
CA TYR A 15 -8.34 -2.78 -1.40
C TYR A 15 -7.55 -1.72 -2.13
N LEU A 16 -6.74 -2.16 -3.08
CA LEU A 16 -5.85 -1.29 -3.85
C LEU A 16 -6.29 -1.28 -5.31
N ALA A 17 -6.60 -0.10 -5.80
CA ALA A 17 -7.00 0.13 -7.19
C ALA A 17 -5.83 0.68 -7.98
N THR A 18 -5.69 0.20 -9.22
CA THR A 18 -4.68 0.63 -10.18
C THR A 18 -5.34 0.93 -11.53
N VAL A 19 -4.55 1.52 -12.42
CA VAL A 19 -4.97 1.83 -13.78
C VAL A 19 -4.34 0.82 -14.74
N ASP A 20 -5.17 0.22 -15.58
CA ASP A 20 -4.75 -0.72 -16.62
C ASP A 20 -5.31 -0.18 -17.96
N GLY A 21 -4.55 0.69 -18.63
CA GLY A 21 -5.04 1.45 -19.76
C GLY A 21 -6.19 2.38 -19.32
N ASP A 22 -7.39 2.15 -19.82
CA ASP A 22 -8.61 2.85 -19.41
C ASP A 22 -9.49 2.04 -18.45
N GLN A 23 -9.00 0.84 -18.02
CA GLN A 23 -9.75 -0.03 -17.13
C GLN A 23 -9.22 0.11 -15.69
N PRO A 24 -10.06 0.49 -14.72
CA PRO A 24 -9.68 0.39 -13.31
C PRO A 24 -9.62 -1.07 -12.89
N ARG A 25 -8.62 -1.42 -12.07
CA ARG A 25 -8.46 -2.75 -11.48
C ARG A 25 -8.40 -2.61 -9.98
N VAL A 26 -8.98 -3.54 -9.23
CA VAL A 26 -8.96 -3.53 -7.77
C VAL A 26 -8.75 -4.95 -7.25
N ARG A 27 -8.00 -5.07 -6.15
CA ARG A 27 -7.73 -6.35 -5.50
C ARG A 27 -7.45 -6.14 -4.01
N PRO A 28 -7.61 -7.18 -3.19
CA PRO A 28 -7.27 -7.09 -1.76
C PRO A 28 -5.74 -7.10 -1.56
N PHE A 29 -5.29 -6.33 -0.59
CA PHE A 29 -3.92 -6.28 -0.09
C PHE A 29 -3.93 -6.41 1.43
N GLY A 30 -2.85 -6.95 2.00
CA GLY A 30 -2.76 -7.14 3.45
C GLY A 30 -1.46 -6.67 4.07
N THR A 31 -0.60 -6.01 3.31
CA THR A 31 0.71 -5.57 3.81
C THR A 31 0.78 -4.07 3.93
N ILE A 32 1.42 -3.61 4.98
CA ILE A 32 1.75 -2.20 5.19
C ILE A 32 3.01 -2.13 6.04
N ASP A 33 3.89 -1.23 5.72
CA ASP A 33 5.12 -1.01 6.46
C ASP A 33 5.45 0.48 6.51
N MET A 34 6.11 0.87 7.59
CA MET A 34 6.64 2.22 7.73
C MET A 34 8.16 2.11 7.83
N PHE A 35 8.86 2.60 6.83
CA PHE A 35 10.30 2.50 6.73
C PHE A 35 10.89 3.84 6.29
N GLU A 36 11.91 4.31 7.04
CA GLU A 36 12.56 5.60 6.80
C GLU A 36 11.56 6.77 6.68
N GLY A 37 10.51 6.75 7.52
CA GLY A 37 9.50 7.81 7.55
C GLY A 37 8.55 7.82 6.36
N LYS A 38 8.40 6.70 5.65
CA LYS A 38 7.51 6.57 4.49
C LYS A 38 6.68 5.31 4.60
N LEU A 39 5.53 5.31 3.95
CA LEU A 39 4.65 4.14 3.88
C LEU A 39 4.95 3.30 2.64
N TYR A 40 4.93 1.99 2.84
CA TYR A 40 5.21 0.99 1.82
C TYR A 40 4.14 -0.09 1.81
N PHE A 41 3.87 -0.64 0.65
CA PHE A 41 3.13 -1.90 0.51
C PHE A 41 3.90 -2.83 -0.41
N GLN A 42 3.54 -4.13 -0.39
CA GLN A 42 4.30 -5.15 -1.12
C GLN A 42 3.42 -5.98 -2.04
N THR A 43 4.00 -6.36 -3.17
CA THR A 43 3.48 -7.37 -4.07
C THR A 43 4.65 -8.16 -4.66
N GLY A 44 4.39 -8.99 -5.67
CA GLY A 44 5.41 -9.67 -6.46
C GLY A 44 5.53 -9.05 -7.86
N LEU A 45 6.75 -8.95 -8.38
CA LEU A 45 6.99 -8.36 -9.70
C LEU A 45 6.27 -9.11 -10.83
N VAL A 46 6.00 -10.41 -10.65
CA VAL A 46 5.30 -11.22 -11.66
C VAL A 46 3.81 -10.93 -11.73
N LYS A 47 3.25 -10.24 -10.71
CA LYS A 47 1.81 -9.97 -10.65
C LYS A 47 1.42 -8.78 -11.51
N ASP A 48 0.19 -8.81 -12.03
CA ASP A 48 -0.36 -7.74 -12.87
C ASP A 48 -0.37 -6.39 -12.17
N VAL A 49 -0.63 -6.36 -10.86
CA VAL A 49 -0.64 -5.12 -10.10
C VAL A 49 0.71 -4.42 -10.15
N ALA A 50 1.81 -5.16 -10.03
CA ALA A 50 3.16 -4.59 -10.15
C ALA A 50 3.40 -4.00 -11.54
N LYS A 51 3.01 -4.72 -12.58
CA LYS A 51 3.14 -4.27 -13.97
C LYS A 51 2.31 -3.01 -14.21
N GLN A 52 1.11 -2.95 -13.66
CA GLN A 52 0.23 -1.80 -13.78
C GLN A 52 0.82 -0.56 -13.08
N LEU A 53 1.36 -0.73 -11.86
CA LEU A 53 1.99 0.36 -11.12
C LEU A 53 3.28 0.85 -11.79
N LEU A 54 4.05 -0.03 -12.40
CA LEU A 54 5.25 0.37 -13.15
C LEU A 54 4.90 1.15 -14.41
N ALA A 55 3.77 0.83 -15.04
CA ALA A 55 3.30 1.56 -16.22
C ALA A 55 2.61 2.88 -15.86
N ASN A 56 1.86 2.91 -14.75
CA ASN A 56 1.17 4.09 -14.23
C ASN A 56 1.21 4.03 -12.71
N PRO A 57 1.97 4.91 -12.04
CA PRO A 57 2.18 4.84 -10.59
C PRO A 57 0.96 5.24 -9.76
N LYS A 58 -0.06 5.80 -10.36
CA LYS A 58 -1.24 6.25 -9.62
C LYS A 58 -2.05 5.07 -9.10
N PHE A 59 -2.47 5.19 -7.85
CA PHE A 59 -3.25 4.17 -7.16
C PHE A 59 -4.27 4.82 -6.23
N GLU A 60 -5.22 4.03 -5.78
CA GLU A 60 -6.06 4.40 -4.65
C GLU A 60 -6.30 3.17 -3.77
N ILE A 61 -6.19 3.39 -2.46
CA ILE A 61 -6.52 2.40 -1.43
C ILE A 61 -7.85 2.78 -0.81
N CYS A 62 -8.66 1.77 -0.48
CA CYS A 62 -9.88 1.93 0.32
C CYS A 62 -9.99 0.84 1.36
N ALA A 63 -10.36 1.19 2.59
CA ALA A 63 -10.62 0.24 3.66
C ALA A 63 -11.70 0.76 4.60
N TYR A 64 -12.46 -0.16 5.18
CA TYR A 64 -13.57 0.13 6.11
C TYR A 64 -13.35 -0.64 7.40
N ASP A 65 -13.45 0.02 8.56
CA ASP A 65 -13.22 -0.61 9.86
C ASP A 65 -14.51 -0.98 10.61
N GLY A 66 -15.66 -0.81 9.97
CA GLY A 66 -16.97 -1.03 10.59
C GLY A 66 -17.70 0.26 10.96
N SER A 67 -16.99 1.38 11.08
CA SER A 67 -17.56 2.68 11.43
C SER A 67 -17.00 3.83 10.60
N ALA A 68 -15.73 3.75 10.21
CA ALA A 68 -15.06 4.76 9.41
C ALA A 68 -14.40 4.09 8.21
N TRP A 69 -14.16 4.86 7.17
CA TRP A 69 -13.40 4.37 6.02
C TRP A 69 -12.29 5.34 5.67
N ILE A 70 -11.23 4.79 5.10
CA ILE A 70 -10.07 5.54 4.63
C ILE A 70 -9.92 5.37 3.12
N ARG A 71 -9.58 6.45 2.45
CA ARG A 71 -9.12 6.42 1.07
C ARG A 71 -7.75 7.06 1.01
N VAL A 72 -6.81 6.39 0.36
CA VAL A 72 -5.44 6.89 0.21
C VAL A 72 -5.10 6.88 -1.26
N CYS A 73 -4.71 8.01 -1.81
CA CYS A 73 -4.21 8.09 -3.18
C CYS A 73 -2.81 8.68 -3.18
N GLY A 74 -2.10 8.48 -4.29
CA GLY A 74 -0.74 8.95 -4.46
C GLY A 74 -0.08 8.25 -5.62
N GLU A 75 1.24 8.17 -5.55
CA GLU A 75 2.07 7.49 -6.53
C GLU A 75 2.87 6.39 -5.85
N ALA A 76 2.85 5.20 -6.46
CA ALA A 76 3.60 4.05 -5.96
C ALA A 76 4.94 3.97 -6.70
N VAL A 77 6.04 4.05 -5.97
CA VAL A 77 7.39 4.04 -6.52
C VAL A 77 8.14 2.81 -6.02
N LEU A 78 8.60 1.98 -6.94
CA LEU A 78 9.34 0.77 -6.59
C LEU A 78 10.64 1.13 -5.90
N ASP A 79 10.89 0.52 -4.74
CA ASP A 79 12.15 0.64 -4.01
C ASP A 79 12.89 -0.69 -4.12
N GLU A 80 13.97 -0.71 -4.90
CA GLU A 80 14.71 -1.93 -5.18
C GLU A 80 15.77 -2.28 -4.12
N ARG A 81 15.89 -1.47 -3.07
CA ARG A 81 16.89 -1.71 -2.03
C ARG A 81 16.54 -2.95 -1.22
N ILE A 82 17.55 -3.77 -0.96
CA ILE A 82 17.41 -4.98 -0.13
C ILE A 82 16.93 -4.63 1.28
N GLU A 83 17.39 -3.51 1.85
CA GLU A 83 17.00 -3.07 3.19
C GLU A 83 15.50 -2.80 3.28
N ALA A 84 14.92 -2.18 2.25
CA ALA A 84 13.47 -1.91 2.21
C ALA A 84 12.66 -3.21 2.11
N GLN A 85 13.10 -4.14 1.28
CA GLN A 85 12.48 -5.45 1.13
C GLN A 85 12.54 -6.23 2.45
N GLN A 86 13.71 -6.28 3.09
CA GLN A 86 13.90 -7.02 4.33
C GLN A 86 13.05 -6.44 5.46
N HIS A 87 12.99 -5.11 5.58
CA HIS A 87 12.18 -4.47 6.61
C HIS A 87 10.69 -4.84 6.46
N MET A 88 10.16 -4.79 5.23
CA MET A 88 8.79 -5.21 4.95
C MET A 88 8.53 -6.66 5.37
N LEU A 89 9.45 -7.57 5.05
CA LEU A 89 9.31 -8.99 5.40
C LEU A 89 9.36 -9.20 6.91
N ASP A 90 10.21 -8.47 7.61
CA ASP A 90 10.33 -8.58 9.07
C ASP A 90 9.08 -8.05 9.78
N GLU A 91 8.48 -6.98 9.27
CA GLU A 91 7.24 -6.41 9.81
C GLU A 91 5.99 -7.23 9.42
N ASN A 92 6.08 -8.03 8.37
CA ASN A 92 5.01 -8.89 7.88
C ASN A 92 5.53 -10.31 7.70
N PRO A 93 5.84 -11.03 8.80
CA PRO A 93 6.61 -12.28 8.73
C PRO A 93 5.91 -13.40 7.94
N GLY A 94 4.59 -13.35 7.79
CA GLY A 94 3.87 -14.31 6.95
C GLY A 94 4.31 -14.28 5.49
N LEU A 95 4.87 -13.17 5.01
CA LEU A 95 5.38 -13.06 3.65
C LEU A 95 6.62 -13.92 3.41
N LYS A 96 7.35 -14.29 4.46
CA LYS A 96 8.59 -15.08 4.36
C LYS A 96 8.35 -16.49 3.83
N ASN A 97 7.10 -16.94 3.81
CA ASN A 97 6.74 -18.23 3.20
C ASN A 97 6.77 -18.18 1.66
N MET A 98 6.66 -16.98 1.06
CA MET A 98 6.55 -16.80 -0.37
C MET A 98 7.62 -15.88 -0.96
N TYR A 99 8.21 -15.03 -0.13
CA TYR A 99 9.13 -13.98 -0.58
C TYR A 99 10.42 -13.99 0.24
N LYS A 100 11.51 -13.56 -0.38
CA LYS A 100 12.80 -13.37 0.24
C LYS A 100 13.44 -12.11 -0.35
N ALA A 101 14.06 -11.30 0.50
CA ALA A 101 14.78 -10.10 0.03
C ALA A 101 15.84 -10.50 -1.01
N GLY A 102 15.85 -9.81 -2.13
CA GLY A 102 16.78 -10.09 -3.21
C GLY A 102 16.41 -11.27 -4.09
N ASP A 103 15.19 -11.80 -3.99
CA ASP A 103 14.74 -12.96 -4.80
C ASP A 103 14.37 -12.60 -6.25
N GLY A 104 14.43 -11.32 -6.62
CA GLY A 104 14.04 -10.85 -7.95
C GLY A 104 12.54 -10.76 -8.17
N ASN A 105 11.72 -11.05 -7.16
CA ASN A 105 10.27 -10.99 -7.24
C ASN A 105 9.64 -10.11 -6.16
N THR A 106 10.25 -9.99 -4.98
CA THR A 106 9.76 -9.13 -3.91
C THR A 106 9.74 -7.68 -4.37
N ALA A 107 8.54 -7.09 -4.45
CA ALA A 107 8.35 -5.72 -4.90
C ALA A 107 7.74 -4.89 -3.79
N VAL A 108 8.52 -3.99 -3.22
CA VAL A 108 8.04 -3.02 -2.23
C VAL A 108 7.90 -1.66 -2.89
N PHE A 109 6.73 -1.06 -2.74
CA PHE A 109 6.41 0.23 -3.32
C PHE A 109 6.28 1.27 -2.23
N CYS A 110 7.02 2.36 -2.37
CA CYS A 110 6.92 3.54 -1.51
C CYS A 110 5.80 4.44 -1.99
N ILE A 111 4.96 4.89 -1.08
CA ILE A 111 3.90 5.87 -1.40
C ILE A 111 4.51 7.26 -1.40
N LYS A 112 4.42 7.95 -2.53
CA LYS A 112 4.82 9.35 -2.68
C LYS A 112 3.62 10.23 -2.96
N ASN A 113 3.67 11.47 -2.50
CA ASN A 113 2.60 12.46 -2.68
C ASN A 113 1.26 11.91 -2.21
N GLY A 114 1.27 11.26 -1.04
CA GLY A 114 0.11 10.60 -0.49
C GLY A 114 -0.91 11.59 0.07
N THR A 115 -2.18 11.32 -0.18
CA THR A 115 -3.30 12.02 0.44
C THR A 115 -4.26 10.97 0.97
N ALA A 116 -4.52 11.00 2.27
CA ALA A 116 -5.49 10.12 2.92
C ALA A 116 -6.68 10.95 3.40
N VAL A 117 -7.88 10.42 3.19
CA VAL A 117 -9.11 11.00 3.75
C VAL A 117 -9.78 9.93 4.60
N ILE A 118 -9.97 10.23 5.87
CA ILE A 118 -10.70 9.37 6.81
C ILE A 118 -12.08 9.97 7.02
N SER A 119 -13.10 9.19 6.70
CA SER A 119 -14.51 9.63 6.71
C SER A 119 -15.35 8.72 7.59
N SER A 120 -16.45 9.26 8.10
CA SER A 120 -17.47 8.49 8.82
C SER A 120 -18.82 9.16 8.62
N PHE A 121 -19.89 8.52 9.08
CA PHE A 121 -21.23 9.10 9.01
C PHE A 121 -21.51 10.14 10.11
N SER A 122 -20.63 10.24 11.11
CA SER A 122 -20.88 11.02 12.33
C SER A 122 -19.92 12.20 12.55
N ALA A 123 -18.81 12.24 11.83
CA ALA A 123 -17.77 13.27 12.03
C ALA A 123 -17.35 13.88 10.70
N GLU A 124 -16.75 15.07 10.76
CA GLU A 124 -16.16 15.70 9.59
C GLU A 124 -14.98 14.89 9.06
N PRO A 125 -14.82 14.80 7.73
CA PRO A 125 -13.66 14.12 7.15
C PRO A 125 -12.34 14.74 7.58
N VAL A 126 -11.34 13.90 7.80
CA VAL A 126 -9.98 14.31 8.13
C VAL A 126 -9.09 14.01 6.94
N THR A 127 -8.38 15.02 6.45
CA THR A 127 -7.42 14.89 5.34
C THR A 127 -6.00 14.93 5.89
N ILE A 128 -5.18 13.97 5.48
CA ILE A 128 -3.78 13.85 5.88
C ILE A 128 -2.94 13.75 4.60
N GLU A 129 -2.00 14.68 4.45
CA GLU A 129 -1.04 14.65 3.35
C GLU A 129 0.31 14.16 3.86
N PHE A 130 0.99 13.36 3.07
CA PHE A 130 2.29 12.80 3.47
C PHE A 130 3.14 12.39 2.29
#